data_54303478cbe76126412c8718cbde3a6b
#
_entry.id   54303478cbe76126412c8718cbde3a6b
#
_cell.length_a   1.000
_cell.length_b   1.000
_cell.length_c   1.000
_cell.angle_alpha   90.00
_cell.angle_beta   90.00
_cell.angle_gamma   90.00
#
_symmetry.space_group_name_H-M   'P 1'
#
loop_
_entity.id
_entity.type
_entity.pdbx_description
1 polymer ?
#
loop_
_entity_poly.entity_id
_entity_poly.type
_entity_poly.pdbx_seq_one_letter_code
_entity_poly.pdbx_strand_id
1 'polypeptide(L)'
;MAAHVLTACQWVLLAGCAGASLYAMLAAVAMPFYASRRSVAGGPAQDAPRASSAPYPFASVGVSVLKPLCGAEPRLYENLRTFCEQRHGYFQLVLGVSSPDDPAIAVVRRLQAAYPAHDIELAIDTRVHGSNLKVSNLINMAERARHDVIVIADSDIAVESDYLDSVAAPLADPRVGVVTCLYVAQGVGGFWPRVGALFINEWFAPSVRVAHAAGSRRFGFGATLALRRATLERIGGFEALKNCLADDYWLAEHVRALGLQTVLSRVMVATDVIEPTFHALWQRETRWLRTIRSVNPLGFAFLFITFPTPWLLTGAWLTAGLAASASDALHACAALTSATGTATGLVARLLLHLRATRHERTFWRDLPLVPLRDTLLALQWLAGAFGSHVVWRGARVPVGGSTPTAARKGALNVMDVMETSDGG
;
A
#
# COMPACT_ATOMS: atom_id res chain seq x y z
N MET A 1 29.89 -31.64 -18.58
CA MET A 1 29.75 -30.35 -17.83
C MET A 1 28.62 -29.47 -18.40
N ALA A 2 28.62 -29.13 -19.68
CA ALA A 2 27.55 -28.27 -20.27
C ALA A 2 26.14 -28.89 -20.16
N ALA A 3 25.95 -30.18 -20.40
CA ALA A 3 24.65 -30.86 -20.26
C ALA A 3 24.11 -30.81 -18.82
N HIS A 4 24.96 -31.04 -17.83
CA HIS A 4 24.54 -30.96 -16.40
C HIS A 4 24.17 -29.53 -15.99
N VAL A 5 24.86 -28.50 -16.49
CA VAL A 5 24.54 -27.11 -16.24
C VAL A 5 23.20 -26.74 -16.87
N LEU A 6 22.94 -27.19 -18.11
CA LEU A 6 21.65 -26.95 -18.80
C LEU A 6 20.50 -27.59 -18.04
N THR A 7 20.67 -28.84 -17.59
CA THR A 7 19.66 -29.53 -16.78
C THR A 7 19.41 -28.84 -15.44
N ALA A 8 20.46 -28.39 -14.75
CA ALA A 8 20.32 -27.63 -13.50
C ALA A 8 19.55 -26.31 -13.71
N CYS A 9 19.85 -25.55 -14.77
CA CYS A 9 19.11 -24.34 -15.13
C CYS A 9 17.62 -24.62 -15.40
N GLN A 10 17.29 -25.71 -16.08
CA GLN A 10 15.90 -26.11 -16.35
C GLN A 10 15.14 -26.38 -15.03
N TRP A 11 15.76 -27.10 -14.08
CA TRP A 11 15.14 -27.35 -12.77
C TRP A 11 14.93 -26.07 -11.95
N VAL A 12 15.88 -25.15 -11.98
CA VAL A 12 15.72 -23.83 -11.31
C VAL A 12 14.55 -23.05 -11.92
N LEU A 13 14.43 -23.03 -13.26
CA LEU A 13 13.34 -22.36 -13.93
C LEU A 13 11.98 -23.03 -13.64
N LEU A 14 11.92 -24.37 -13.63
CA LEU A 14 10.71 -25.11 -13.26
C LEU A 14 10.29 -24.81 -11.82
N ALA A 15 11.23 -24.79 -10.88
CA ALA A 15 10.96 -24.40 -9.49
C ALA A 15 10.45 -22.96 -9.39
N GLY A 16 11.00 -22.03 -10.17
CA GLY A 16 10.52 -20.65 -10.27
C GLY A 16 9.09 -20.57 -10.80
N CYS A 17 8.77 -21.30 -11.88
CA CYS A 17 7.42 -21.37 -12.44
C CYS A 17 6.41 -21.95 -11.43
N ALA A 18 6.80 -23.03 -10.71
CA ALA A 18 5.96 -23.62 -9.67
C ALA A 18 5.71 -22.65 -8.51
N GLY A 19 6.77 -21.98 -8.04
CA GLY A 19 6.67 -20.95 -7.00
C GLY A 19 5.77 -19.79 -7.38
N ALA A 20 5.90 -19.28 -8.60
CA ALA A 20 5.07 -18.20 -9.13
C ALA A 20 3.60 -18.63 -9.28
N SER A 21 3.34 -19.84 -9.76
CA SER A 21 1.98 -20.38 -9.88
C SER A 21 1.33 -20.59 -8.51
N LEU A 22 2.08 -21.09 -7.53
CA LEU A 22 1.63 -21.22 -6.14
C LEU A 22 1.33 -19.83 -5.54
N TYR A 23 2.21 -18.85 -5.74
CA TYR A 23 1.97 -17.48 -5.28
C TYR A 23 0.71 -16.91 -5.92
N ALA A 24 0.52 -17.05 -7.25
CA ALA A 24 -0.67 -16.55 -7.94
C ALA A 24 -1.96 -17.17 -7.36
N MET A 25 -1.93 -18.46 -7.00
CA MET A 25 -3.05 -19.14 -6.35
C MET A 25 -3.31 -18.57 -4.95
N LEU A 26 -2.28 -18.42 -4.11
CA LEU A 26 -2.39 -17.82 -2.78
C LEU A 26 -2.93 -16.39 -2.86
N ALA A 27 -2.43 -15.59 -3.80
CA ALA A 27 -2.90 -14.23 -4.04
C ALA A 27 -4.38 -14.21 -4.47
N ALA A 28 -4.78 -15.09 -5.39
CA ALA A 28 -6.16 -15.21 -5.82
C ALA A 28 -7.11 -15.61 -4.67
N VAL A 29 -6.69 -16.56 -3.81
CA VAL A 29 -7.49 -17.00 -2.65
C VAL A 29 -7.54 -15.93 -1.55
N ALA A 30 -6.45 -15.24 -1.29
CA ALA A 30 -6.37 -14.19 -0.26
C ALA A 30 -7.23 -12.95 -0.59
N MET A 31 -7.55 -12.73 -1.87
CA MET A 31 -8.40 -11.62 -2.30
C MET A 31 -9.87 -12.00 -2.23
N PRO A 32 -10.73 -11.27 -1.44
CA PRO A 32 -12.16 -11.46 -1.47
C PRO A 32 -12.73 -11.04 -2.83
N PHE A 33 -13.86 -11.62 -3.24
CA PHE A 33 -14.61 -11.11 -4.39
C PHE A 33 -14.98 -9.64 -4.18
N TYR A 34 -14.92 -8.83 -5.23
CA TYR A 34 -15.23 -7.40 -5.14
C TYR A 34 -16.65 -7.13 -4.67
N ALA A 35 -17.62 -7.98 -5.05
CA ALA A 35 -19.02 -7.88 -4.61
C ALA A 35 -19.20 -7.96 -3.09
N SER A 36 -18.24 -8.55 -2.36
CA SER A 36 -18.24 -8.57 -0.90
C SER A 36 -17.54 -7.34 -0.29
N ARG A 37 -16.97 -6.46 -1.11
CA ARG A 37 -16.41 -5.18 -0.71
C ARG A 37 -17.52 -4.15 -0.88
N ARG A 38 -17.93 -3.47 0.21
CA ARG A 38 -18.88 -2.36 0.13
C ARG A 38 -18.43 -1.34 -0.90
N SER A 39 -19.37 -0.82 -1.66
CA SER A 39 -19.14 0.05 -2.80
C SER A 39 -18.66 1.44 -2.37
N VAL A 40 -17.42 1.79 -2.67
CA VAL A 40 -16.85 3.16 -2.49
C VAL A 40 -17.30 4.12 -3.60
N ALA A 41 -18.35 3.90 -4.34
CA ALA A 41 -18.80 4.82 -5.39
C ALA A 41 -20.25 5.22 -5.21
N GLY A 42 -20.43 6.46 -4.79
CA GLY A 42 -21.54 7.36 -5.00
C GLY A 42 -22.79 6.83 -5.71
N GLY A 43 -23.60 6.02 -5.01
CA GLY A 43 -25.00 5.79 -5.29
C GLY A 43 -25.76 5.96 -3.98
N PRO A 44 -27.03 6.42 -3.99
CA PRO A 44 -27.81 6.54 -2.77
C PRO A 44 -27.88 5.19 -2.07
N ALA A 45 -27.60 5.20 -0.77
CA ALA A 45 -27.61 4.03 0.10
C ALA A 45 -29.04 3.43 0.10
N GLN A 46 -29.26 2.42 -0.75
CA GLN A 46 -30.45 1.56 -0.65
C GLN A 46 -30.05 0.31 0.12
N ASP A 47 -30.63 0.18 1.30
CA ASP A 47 -30.88 -1.01 2.09
C ASP A 47 -29.79 -2.11 2.11
N ALA A 48 -28.66 -1.83 2.78
CA ALA A 48 -27.81 -2.90 3.31
C ALA A 48 -28.35 -3.35 4.67
N PRO A 49 -28.39 -4.68 4.99
CA PRO A 49 -28.84 -5.14 6.30
C PRO A 49 -28.01 -4.47 7.38
N ARG A 50 -28.69 -3.83 8.34
CA ARG A 50 -28.09 -3.19 9.51
C ARG A 50 -27.18 -4.19 10.22
N ALA A 51 -25.87 -4.01 10.06
CA ALA A 51 -24.91 -4.61 10.99
C ALA A 51 -25.31 -4.12 12.40
N SER A 52 -25.36 -5.04 13.34
CA SER A 52 -25.89 -4.94 14.70
C SER A 52 -25.84 -3.53 15.30
N SER A 53 -26.97 -3.08 15.81
CA SER A 53 -27.22 -1.79 16.46
C SER A 53 -26.57 -1.67 17.86
N ALA A 54 -25.46 -2.34 18.15
CA ALA A 54 -24.68 -2.05 19.34
C ALA A 54 -23.86 -0.77 19.07
N PRO A 55 -23.99 0.29 19.87
CA PRO A 55 -23.14 1.45 19.74
C PRO A 55 -21.68 0.99 19.88
N TYR A 56 -20.84 1.30 18.88
CA TYR A 56 -19.41 1.08 19.01
C TYR A 56 -18.94 1.85 20.24
N PRO A 57 -18.31 1.20 21.23
CA PRO A 57 -17.90 1.87 22.48
C PRO A 57 -16.90 3.02 22.26
N PHE A 58 -16.44 3.21 21.03
CA PHE A 58 -15.52 4.26 20.60
C PHE A 58 -16.18 5.40 19.80
N ALA A 59 -17.49 5.38 19.57
CA ALA A 59 -18.22 6.45 18.86
C ALA A 59 -18.12 7.83 19.56
N SER A 60 -17.72 7.86 20.82
CA SER A 60 -17.54 9.08 21.63
C SER A 60 -16.08 9.61 21.67
N VAL A 61 -15.11 8.88 21.09
CA VAL A 61 -13.72 9.33 21.09
C VAL A 61 -13.50 10.34 19.97
N GLY A 62 -12.98 11.51 20.30
CA GLY A 62 -12.66 12.54 19.32
C GLY A 62 -11.53 12.11 18.38
N VAL A 63 -11.70 12.35 17.09
CA VAL A 63 -10.75 12.01 16.03
C VAL A 63 -10.29 13.26 15.29
N SER A 64 -9.00 13.55 15.23
CA SER A 64 -8.43 14.55 14.33
C SER A 64 -7.87 13.87 13.07
N VAL A 65 -8.46 14.15 11.93
CA VAL A 65 -8.00 13.66 10.61
C VAL A 65 -7.06 14.69 10.01
N LEU A 66 -5.82 14.31 9.75
CA LEU A 66 -4.80 15.14 9.12
C LEU A 66 -4.64 14.72 7.65
N LYS A 67 -4.95 15.62 6.71
CA LYS A 67 -4.77 15.40 5.28
C LYS A 67 -3.83 16.45 4.70
N PRO A 68 -2.55 16.11 4.50
CA PRO A 68 -1.59 16.99 3.85
C PRO A 68 -1.93 17.09 2.36
N LEU A 69 -2.19 18.31 1.88
CA LEU A 69 -2.57 18.62 0.51
C LEU A 69 -1.40 19.26 -0.25
N CYS A 70 -1.38 19.07 -1.57
CA CYS A 70 -0.46 19.76 -2.47
C CYS A 70 -1.02 19.76 -3.89
N GLY A 71 -1.48 20.91 -4.34
CA GLY A 71 -2.15 21.08 -5.62
C GLY A 71 -3.60 20.61 -5.62
N ALA A 72 -4.35 20.99 -6.63
CA ALA A 72 -5.72 20.53 -6.85
C ALA A 72 -5.70 19.28 -7.74
N GLU A 73 -5.62 18.12 -7.14
CA GLU A 73 -5.76 16.83 -7.84
C GLU A 73 -7.16 16.70 -8.46
N PRO A 74 -7.33 15.96 -9.57
CA PRO A 74 -8.57 15.95 -10.35
C PRO A 74 -9.85 15.64 -9.56
N ARG A 75 -9.76 14.84 -8.49
CA ARG A 75 -10.89 14.44 -7.64
C ARG A 75 -10.74 14.85 -6.18
N LEU A 76 -9.92 15.87 -5.93
CA LEU A 76 -9.65 16.31 -4.56
C LEU A 76 -10.92 16.64 -3.77
N TYR A 77 -11.86 17.37 -4.37
CA TYR A 77 -13.12 17.71 -3.70
C TYR A 77 -13.96 16.48 -3.35
N GLU A 78 -14.12 15.55 -4.29
CA GLU A 78 -14.88 14.31 -4.11
C GLU A 78 -14.25 13.44 -3.02
N ASN A 79 -12.92 13.34 -2.99
CA ASN A 79 -12.19 12.58 -1.99
C ASN A 79 -12.34 13.21 -0.60
N LEU A 80 -12.17 14.53 -0.47
CA LEU A 80 -12.35 15.25 0.79
C LEU A 80 -13.80 15.16 1.31
N ARG A 81 -14.78 15.22 0.40
CA ARG A 81 -16.21 15.13 0.74
C ARG A 81 -16.52 13.82 1.49
N THR A 82 -15.90 12.69 1.12
CA THR A 82 -16.14 11.40 1.80
C THR A 82 -15.77 11.43 3.28
N PHE A 83 -14.84 12.29 3.68
CA PHE A 83 -14.50 12.50 5.09
C PHE A 83 -15.51 13.37 5.83
N CYS A 84 -16.29 14.21 5.13
CA CYS A 84 -17.41 14.94 5.73
C CYS A 84 -18.65 14.06 5.90
N GLU A 85 -18.76 12.96 5.13
CA GLU A 85 -19.92 12.06 5.13
C GLU A 85 -19.76 10.88 6.11
N GLN A 86 -18.94 11.04 7.16
CA GLN A 86 -18.70 10.01 8.16
C GLN A 86 -19.87 9.91 9.16
N ARG A 87 -20.17 8.70 9.62
CA ARG A 87 -21.15 8.44 10.69
C ARG A 87 -20.62 8.78 12.08
N HIS A 88 -19.30 8.85 12.22
CA HIS A 88 -18.62 9.23 13.46
C HIS A 88 -18.98 10.68 13.82
N GLY A 89 -19.59 10.89 14.98
CA GLY A 89 -20.17 12.19 15.32
C GLY A 89 -19.20 13.22 15.91
N TYR A 90 -17.98 12.82 16.28
CA TYR A 90 -17.04 13.70 16.98
C TYR A 90 -15.65 13.66 16.35
N PHE A 91 -15.48 14.43 15.28
CA PHE A 91 -14.20 14.52 14.56
C PHE A 91 -13.92 15.92 14.03
N GLN A 92 -12.66 16.15 13.73
CA GLN A 92 -12.10 17.34 13.11
C GLN A 92 -11.36 16.96 11.83
N LEU A 93 -11.49 17.76 10.77
CA LEU A 93 -10.65 17.67 9.58
C LEU A 93 -9.64 18.81 9.58
N VAL A 94 -8.36 18.51 9.64
CA VAL A 94 -7.27 19.45 9.44
C VAL A 94 -6.69 19.22 8.05
N LEU A 95 -6.84 20.21 7.16
CA LEU A 95 -6.41 20.18 5.77
C LEU A 95 -5.23 21.13 5.63
N GLY A 96 -4.02 20.59 5.39
CA GLY A 96 -2.78 21.36 5.42
C GLY A 96 -2.18 21.61 4.04
N VAL A 97 -1.76 22.84 3.77
CA VAL A 97 -0.99 23.24 2.59
C VAL A 97 0.29 23.98 3.00
N SER A 98 1.36 23.79 2.19
CA SER A 98 2.66 24.41 2.46
C SER A 98 2.87 25.74 1.71
N SER A 99 1.89 26.22 0.95
CA SER A 99 1.95 27.48 0.23
C SER A 99 0.64 28.24 0.32
N PRO A 100 0.65 29.58 0.50
CA PRO A 100 -0.57 30.40 0.47
C PRO A 100 -1.21 30.45 -0.93
N ASP A 101 -0.47 30.11 -1.98
CA ASP A 101 -0.93 30.12 -3.36
C ASP A 101 -1.33 28.71 -3.85
N ASP A 102 -1.41 27.72 -2.94
CA ASP A 102 -1.76 26.34 -3.33
C ASP A 102 -3.22 26.28 -3.83
N PRO A 103 -3.46 25.75 -5.06
CA PRO A 103 -4.80 25.66 -5.62
C PRO A 103 -5.76 24.75 -4.81
N ALA A 104 -5.26 23.88 -3.95
CA ALA A 104 -6.09 23.10 -3.01
C ALA A 104 -6.88 24.00 -2.06
N ILE A 105 -6.41 25.22 -1.76
CA ILE A 105 -7.09 26.19 -0.87
C ILE A 105 -8.50 26.48 -1.37
N ALA A 106 -8.67 26.69 -2.67
CA ALA A 106 -9.99 26.96 -3.26
C ALA A 106 -10.94 25.78 -3.09
N VAL A 107 -10.42 24.54 -3.21
CA VAL A 107 -11.18 23.30 -3.00
C VAL A 107 -11.62 23.17 -1.53
N VAL A 108 -10.71 23.44 -0.58
CA VAL A 108 -11.02 23.42 0.86
C VAL A 108 -12.07 24.45 1.24
N ARG A 109 -11.95 25.68 0.75
CA ARG A 109 -12.95 26.73 1.00
C ARG A 109 -14.33 26.36 0.47
N ARG A 110 -14.39 25.75 -0.72
CA ARG A 110 -15.63 25.18 -1.27
C ARG A 110 -16.21 24.10 -0.36
N LEU A 111 -15.37 23.24 0.19
CA LEU A 111 -15.78 22.19 1.12
C LEU A 111 -16.34 22.79 2.42
N GLN A 112 -15.65 23.76 3.02
CA GLN A 112 -16.10 24.48 4.22
C GLN A 112 -17.47 25.15 4.00
N ALA A 113 -17.68 25.76 2.83
CA ALA A 113 -18.96 26.37 2.48
C ALA A 113 -20.09 25.34 2.30
N ALA A 114 -19.77 24.13 1.80
CA ALA A 114 -20.74 23.06 1.63
C ALA A 114 -21.09 22.32 2.95
N TYR A 115 -20.17 22.34 3.91
CA TYR A 115 -20.30 21.64 5.21
C TYR A 115 -20.07 22.59 6.40
N PRO A 116 -20.87 23.67 6.56
CA PRO A 116 -20.61 24.70 7.56
C PRO A 116 -20.74 24.24 9.03
N ALA A 117 -21.43 23.11 9.26
CA ALA A 117 -21.58 22.52 10.58
C ALA A 117 -20.41 21.58 10.97
N HIS A 118 -19.49 21.29 10.06
CA HIS A 118 -18.35 20.42 10.31
C HIS A 118 -17.14 21.22 10.79
N ASP A 119 -16.35 20.62 11.66
CA ASP A 119 -15.10 21.17 12.12
C ASP A 119 -13.99 20.93 11.07
N ILE A 120 -13.93 21.81 10.07
CA ILE A 120 -12.97 21.77 8.97
C ILE A 120 -12.00 22.94 9.11
N GLU A 121 -10.75 22.68 9.42
CA GLU A 121 -9.70 23.64 9.58
C GLU A 121 -8.72 23.60 8.41
N LEU A 122 -8.46 24.75 7.77
CA LEU A 122 -7.44 24.93 6.76
C LEU A 122 -6.16 25.45 7.42
N ALA A 123 -5.11 24.64 7.43
CA ALA A 123 -3.79 24.99 7.90
C ALA A 123 -2.92 25.44 6.72
N ILE A 124 -2.57 26.73 6.66
CA ILE A 124 -1.61 27.27 5.69
C ILE A 124 -0.33 27.58 6.45
N ASP A 125 0.74 26.82 6.19
CA ASP A 125 2.00 26.98 6.92
C ASP A 125 3.19 26.60 6.02
N THR A 126 4.12 27.54 5.85
CA THR A 126 5.27 27.41 4.96
C THR A 126 6.53 26.86 5.64
N ARG A 127 6.48 26.62 6.95
CA ARG A 127 7.62 26.10 7.71
C ARG A 127 8.03 24.72 7.19
N VAL A 128 9.33 24.56 6.93
CA VAL A 128 9.94 23.30 6.49
C VAL A 128 10.85 22.78 7.60
N HIS A 129 10.59 21.55 8.05
CA HIS A 129 11.29 20.92 9.18
C HIS A 129 12.34 19.90 8.75
N GLY A 130 12.23 19.37 7.52
CA GLY A 130 13.13 18.36 7.00
C GLY A 130 12.98 18.10 5.51
N SER A 131 13.67 17.08 5.00
CA SER A 131 13.67 16.73 3.57
C SER A 131 12.35 16.12 3.09
N ASN A 132 11.51 15.59 4.00
CA ASN A 132 10.17 15.10 3.66
C ASN A 132 9.16 16.24 3.85
N LEU A 133 8.74 16.86 2.74
CA LEU A 133 7.79 17.99 2.76
C LEU A 133 6.39 17.59 3.23
N LYS A 134 5.95 16.32 3.02
CA LYS A 134 4.69 15.81 3.56
C LYS A 134 4.75 15.80 5.09
N VAL A 135 5.84 15.30 5.65
CA VAL A 135 6.03 15.26 7.10
C VAL A 135 6.17 16.67 7.67
N SER A 136 6.85 17.59 6.99
CA SER A 136 6.90 19.01 7.39
C SER A 136 5.49 19.60 7.50
N ASN A 137 4.62 19.32 6.53
CA ASN A 137 3.22 19.75 6.57
C ASN A 137 2.46 19.07 7.75
N LEU A 138 2.69 17.77 8.00
CA LEU A 138 2.07 17.06 9.14
C LEU A 138 2.50 17.64 10.49
N ILE A 139 3.77 18.07 10.65
CA ILE A 139 4.24 18.75 11.87
C ILE A 139 3.44 20.02 12.10
N ASN A 140 3.30 20.86 11.07
CA ASN A 140 2.54 22.12 11.14
C ASN A 140 1.05 21.88 11.44
N MET A 141 0.46 20.84 10.86
CA MET A 141 -0.94 20.46 11.08
C MET A 141 -1.19 19.89 12.48
N ALA A 142 -0.21 19.17 13.05
CA ALA A 142 -0.34 18.54 14.36
C ALA A 142 -0.59 19.56 15.50
N GLU A 143 -0.09 20.79 15.36
CA GLU A 143 -0.34 21.90 16.28
C GLU A 143 -1.83 22.29 16.37
N ARG A 144 -2.61 21.93 15.33
CA ARG A 144 -4.06 22.24 15.23
C ARG A 144 -4.96 21.05 15.54
N ALA A 145 -4.39 19.85 15.67
CA ALA A 145 -5.13 18.67 16.03
C ALA A 145 -5.54 18.72 17.50
N ARG A 146 -6.84 18.53 17.79
CA ARG A 146 -7.39 18.71 19.16
C ARG A 146 -7.72 17.40 19.86
N HIS A 147 -7.88 16.31 19.11
CA HIS A 147 -8.37 15.03 19.66
C HIS A 147 -7.25 14.04 19.94
N ASP A 148 -7.56 13.04 20.77
CA ASP A 148 -6.60 12.01 21.21
C ASP A 148 -6.30 10.96 20.16
N VAL A 149 -7.21 10.72 19.22
CA VAL A 149 -6.98 9.86 18.08
C VAL A 149 -6.58 10.71 16.88
N ILE A 150 -5.41 10.43 16.33
CA ILE A 150 -4.90 11.07 15.12
C ILE A 150 -5.04 10.07 13.98
N VAL A 151 -5.66 10.51 12.88
CA VAL A 151 -5.77 9.77 11.62
C VAL A 151 -5.05 10.57 10.53
N ILE A 152 -4.03 9.97 9.93
CA ILE A 152 -3.32 10.53 8.78
C ILE A 152 -3.86 9.84 7.53
N ALA A 153 -4.25 10.61 6.52
CA ALA A 153 -4.69 10.06 5.23
C ALA A 153 -4.21 10.94 4.08
N ASP A 154 -3.68 10.33 3.01
CA ASP A 154 -3.22 11.03 1.81
C ASP A 154 -4.38 11.75 1.11
N SER A 155 -4.08 12.79 0.29
CA SER A 155 -5.05 13.68 -0.38
C SER A 155 -5.99 12.93 -1.33
N ASP A 156 -5.46 11.93 -2.04
CA ASP A 156 -6.12 11.11 -3.06
C ASP A 156 -7.02 9.99 -2.51
N ILE A 157 -7.19 9.92 -1.18
CA ILE A 157 -7.95 8.87 -0.52
C ILE A 157 -9.41 9.26 -0.36
N ALA A 158 -10.30 8.35 -0.83
CA ALA A 158 -11.73 8.34 -0.55
C ALA A 158 -12.09 7.18 0.40
N VAL A 159 -13.10 7.39 1.25
CA VAL A 159 -13.47 6.48 2.34
C VAL A 159 -14.97 6.23 2.40
N GLU A 160 -15.38 5.13 3.02
CA GLU A 160 -16.78 4.83 3.32
C GLU A 160 -17.23 5.55 4.60
N SER A 161 -18.53 5.67 4.81
CA SER A 161 -19.11 6.40 5.93
C SER A 161 -18.84 5.81 7.32
N ASP A 162 -18.39 4.56 7.42
CA ASP A 162 -18.02 3.86 8.66
C ASP A 162 -16.50 3.78 8.88
N TYR A 163 -15.72 4.53 8.07
CA TYR A 163 -14.26 4.47 8.09
C TYR A 163 -13.68 4.93 9.42
N LEU A 164 -14.06 6.09 9.94
CA LEU A 164 -13.50 6.61 11.20
C LEU A 164 -13.75 5.66 12.37
N ASP A 165 -14.95 5.12 12.49
CA ASP A 165 -15.27 4.11 13.51
C ASP A 165 -14.40 2.86 13.34
N SER A 166 -14.21 2.41 12.10
CA SER A 166 -13.47 1.18 11.79
C SER A 166 -11.97 1.29 12.06
N VAL A 167 -11.38 2.49 11.95
CA VAL A 167 -9.94 2.70 12.22
C VAL A 167 -9.69 3.11 13.67
N ALA A 168 -10.65 3.73 14.35
CA ALA A 168 -10.53 4.10 15.74
C ALA A 168 -10.79 2.91 16.68
N ALA A 169 -11.78 2.05 16.38
CA ALA A 169 -12.19 0.97 17.26
C ALA A 169 -11.06 0.03 17.71
N PRO A 170 -10.11 -0.42 16.85
CA PRO A 170 -9.01 -1.27 17.32
C PRO A 170 -8.08 -0.60 18.32
N LEU A 171 -8.02 0.74 18.36
CA LEU A 171 -7.21 1.50 19.31
C LEU A 171 -7.76 1.45 20.74
N ALA A 172 -8.97 0.89 20.96
CA ALA A 172 -9.46 0.58 22.32
C ALA A 172 -8.58 -0.42 23.05
N ASP A 173 -7.97 -1.36 22.31
CA ASP A 173 -6.99 -2.28 22.88
C ASP A 173 -5.66 -1.53 23.11
N PRO A 174 -5.18 -1.44 24.37
CA PRO A 174 -3.92 -0.74 24.69
C PRO A 174 -2.69 -1.36 24.01
N ARG A 175 -2.76 -2.63 23.58
CA ARG A 175 -1.69 -3.32 22.85
C ARG A 175 -1.60 -2.85 21.39
N VAL A 176 -2.67 -2.27 20.84
CA VAL A 176 -2.68 -1.75 19.46
C VAL A 176 -2.09 -0.34 19.47
N GLY A 177 -1.01 -0.16 18.72
CA GLY A 177 -0.32 1.13 18.62
C GLY A 177 -0.68 1.91 17.39
N VAL A 178 -0.88 1.23 16.24
CA VAL A 178 -1.25 1.85 14.97
C VAL A 178 -2.18 0.95 14.17
N VAL A 179 -3.16 1.57 13.51
CA VAL A 179 -4.07 0.93 12.54
C VAL A 179 -3.78 1.48 11.16
N THR A 180 -3.70 0.62 10.15
CA THR A 180 -3.50 1.02 8.76
C THR A 180 -4.54 0.34 7.86
N CYS A 181 -4.89 0.97 6.75
CA CYS A 181 -5.84 0.42 5.77
C CYS A 181 -5.12 -0.02 4.51
N LEU A 182 -5.52 -1.17 3.98
CA LEU A 182 -5.24 -1.54 2.61
C LEU A 182 -6.12 -0.71 1.67
N TYR A 183 -5.68 -0.50 0.44
CA TYR A 183 -6.40 0.34 -0.50
C TYR A 183 -6.61 -0.35 -1.84
N VAL A 184 -7.63 0.10 -2.57
CA VAL A 184 -7.95 -0.24 -3.94
C VAL A 184 -7.78 0.98 -4.81
N ALA A 185 -7.23 0.80 -6.01
CA ALA A 185 -6.98 1.88 -6.93
C ALA A 185 -8.11 2.06 -7.95
N GLN A 186 -8.40 3.31 -8.27
CA GLN A 186 -9.23 3.71 -9.39
C GLN A 186 -8.37 4.47 -10.40
N GLY A 187 -8.30 3.99 -11.63
CA GLY A 187 -7.64 4.74 -12.71
C GLY A 187 -8.52 5.91 -13.15
N VAL A 188 -8.08 7.13 -12.90
CA VAL A 188 -8.79 8.36 -13.27
C VAL A 188 -8.17 8.94 -14.55
N GLY A 189 -8.94 8.99 -15.62
CA GLY A 189 -8.48 9.47 -16.92
C GLY A 189 -8.16 8.34 -17.91
N GLY A 190 -7.02 8.43 -18.58
CA GLY A 190 -6.71 7.64 -19.76
C GLY A 190 -6.16 6.22 -19.52
N PHE A 191 -5.30 5.81 -20.43
CA PHE A 191 -4.73 4.47 -20.48
C PHE A 191 -3.78 4.17 -19.31
N TRP A 192 -2.82 5.07 -19.03
CA TRP A 192 -1.78 4.83 -18.03
C TRP A 192 -2.31 4.77 -16.59
N PRO A 193 -3.29 5.60 -16.18
CA PRO A 193 -3.94 5.45 -14.88
C PRO A 193 -4.57 4.07 -14.68
N ARG A 194 -5.17 3.48 -15.73
CA ARG A 194 -5.72 2.12 -15.66
C ARG A 194 -4.64 1.06 -15.46
N VAL A 195 -3.54 1.17 -16.21
CA VAL A 195 -2.37 0.27 -16.04
C VAL A 195 -1.79 0.40 -14.62
N GLY A 196 -1.72 1.61 -14.08
CA GLY A 196 -1.27 1.85 -12.71
C GLY A 196 -2.23 1.32 -11.65
N ALA A 197 -3.53 1.37 -11.89
CA ALA A 197 -4.51 0.80 -10.96
C ALA A 197 -4.36 -0.73 -10.84
N LEU A 198 -4.01 -1.43 -11.92
CA LEU A 198 -3.73 -2.87 -11.88
C LEU A 198 -2.52 -3.21 -11.00
N PHE A 199 -1.50 -2.33 -10.93
CA PHE A 199 -0.37 -2.50 -10.01
C PHE A 199 -0.84 -2.65 -8.56
N ILE A 200 -1.74 -1.77 -8.14
CA ILE A 200 -2.25 -1.76 -6.77
C ILE A 200 -3.20 -2.94 -6.55
N ASN A 201 -4.17 -3.11 -7.45
CA ASN A 201 -5.27 -4.04 -7.25
C ASN A 201 -4.87 -5.50 -7.44
N GLU A 202 -3.90 -5.80 -8.31
CA GLU A 202 -3.59 -7.16 -8.73
C GLU A 202 -2.19 -7.64 -8.32
N TRP A 203 -1.38 -6.74 -7.76
CA TRP A 203 -0.09 -7.10 -7.22
C TRP A 203 0.10 -6.61 -5.78
N PHE A 204 0.01 -5.31 -5.51
CA PHE A 204 0.29 -4.77 -4.18
C PHE A 204 -0.70 -5.27 -3.12
N ALA A 205 -1.99 -5.09 -3.34
CA ALA A 205 -3.01 -5.48 -2.37
C ALA A 205 -3.03 -7.02 -2.11
N PRO A 206 -2.95 -7.89 -3.14
CA PRO A 206 -2.79 -9.33 -2.93
C PRO A 206 -1.52 -9.69 -2.17
N SER A 207 -0.38 -9.06 -2.48
CA SER A 207 0.91 -9.33 -1.79
C SER A 207 0.82 -9.02 -0.30
N VAL A 208 0.21 -7.90 0.07
CA VAL A 208 -0.01 -7.53 1.48
C VAL A 208 -0.93 -8.55 2.16
N ARG A 209 -1.99 -9.01 1.51
CA ARG A 209 -2.92 -10.00 2.07
C ARG A 209 -2.25 -11.36 2.27
N VAL A 210 -1.46 -11.81 1.32
CA VAL A 210 -0.67 -13.05 1.45
C VAL A 210 0.30 -12.93 2.62
N ALA A 211 1.06 -11.83 2.70
CA ALA A 211 2.00 -11.59 3.79
C ALA A 211 1.29 -11.51 5.16
N HIS A 212 0.11 -10.85 5.22
CA HIS A 212 -0.69 -10.76 6.43
C HIS A 212 -1.22 -12.14 6.85
N ALA A 213 -1.71 -12.94 5.92
CA ALA A 213 -2.16 -14.32 6.18
C ALA A 213 -1.01 -15.22 6.66
N ALA A 214 0.21 -14.99 6.16
CA ALA A 214 1.43 -15.64 6.64
C ALA A 214 1.95 -15.11 7.99
N GLY A 215 1.20 -14.24 8.67
CA GLY A 215 1.53 -13.73 10.00
C GLY A 215 2.30 -12.41 10.04
N SER A 216 2.66 -11.82 8.90
CA SER A 216 3.33 -10.51 8.89
C SER A 216 2.43 -9.42 9.47
N ARG A 217 3.04 -8.53 10.26
CA ARG A 217 2.40 -7.30 10.81
C ARG A 217 3.27 -6.07 10.51
N ARG A 218 4.27 -6.21 9.64
CA ARG A 218 5.22 -5.15 9.30
C ARG A 218 4.68 -4.30 8.15
N PHE A 219 3.58 -3.61 8.41
CA PHE A 219 2.89 -2.71 7.47
C PHE A 219 2.80 -1.31 8.06
N GLY A 220 2.72 -0.32 7.18
CA GLY A 220 2.36 1.06 7.42
C GLY A 220 2.10 1.66 6.05
N PHE A 221 0.88 2.15 5.79
CA PHE A 221 0.49 2.68 4.49
C PHE A 221 -0.03 4.10 4.64
N GLY A 222 0.52 5.02 3.85
CA GLY A 222 0.15 6.44 3.84
C GLY A 222 -1.33 6.70 3.52
N ALA A 223 -1.98 5.75 2.87
CA ALA A 223 -3.42 5.79 2.63
C ALA A 223 -4.24 5.94 3.93
N THR A 224 -3.76 5.33 5.03
CA THR A 224 -4.33 5.51 6.37
C THR A 224 -3.35 5.05 7.44
N LEU A 225 -3.10 5.92 8.41
CA LEU A 225 -2.45 5.58 9.67
C LEU A 225 -3.26 6.22 10.81
N ALA A 226 -3.85 5.40 11.68
CA ALA A 226 -4.57 5.85 12.86
C ALA A 226 -3.84 5.41 14.12
N LEU A 227 -3.61 6.32 15.06
CA LEU A 227 -2.93 6.06 16.32
C LEU A 227 -3.37 7.03 17.40
N ARG A 228 -3.09 6.70 18.66
CA ARG A 228 -3.31 7.63 19.77
C ARG A 228 -2.24 8.73 19.77
N ARG A 229 -2.61 9.94 20.12
CA ARG A 229 -1.69 11.09 20.31
C ARG A 229 -0.52 10.70 21.23
N ALA A 230 -0.80 10.11 22.35
CA ALA A 230 0.23 9.65 23.29
C ALA A 230 1.21 8.63 22.66
N THR A 231 0.75 7.79 21.73
CA THR A 231 1.64 6.87 20.99
C THR A 231 2.52 7.64 20.01
N LEU A 232 1.96 8.64 19.30
CA LEU A 232 2.72 9.52 18.41
C LEU A 232 3.80 10.29 19.18
N GLU A 233 3.48 10.84 20.34
CA GLU A 233 4.43 11.55 21.20
C GLU A 233 5.56 10.64 21.69
N ARG A 234 5.24 9.40 22.08
CA ARG A 234 6.24 8.41 22.53
C ARG A 234 7.25 8.02 21.45
N ILE A 235 6.89 8.07 20.18
CA ILE A 235 7.83 7.81 19.07
C ILE A 235 8.61 9.07 18.66
N GLY A 236 8.43 10.20 19.35
CA GLY A 236 9.08 11.48 19.05
C GLY A 236 8.31 12.38 18.10
N GLY A 237 6.99 12.14 17.94
CA GLY A 237 6.13 12.93 17.05
C GLY A 237 6.46 12.74 15.58
N PHE A 238 5.91 13.58 14.74
CA PHE A 238 6.27 13.63 13.30
C PHE A 238 7.71 14.11 13.08
N GLU A 239 8.30 14.81 14.05
CA GLU A 239 9.70 15.25 13.98
C GLU A 239 10.68 14.09 13.78
N ALA A 240 10.40 12.93 14.37
CA ALA A 240 11.22 11.74 14.21
C ALA A 240 11.25 11.20 12.75
N LEU A 241 10.30 11.63 11.92
CA LEU A 241 10.09 11.14 10.56
C LEU A 241 10.45 12.16 9.47
N LYS A 242 10.82 13.39 9.82
CA LYS A 242 10.97 14.54 8.91
C LYS A 242 11.97 14.35 7.76
N ASN A 243 12.87 13.36 7.88
CA ASN A 243 13.85 13.03 6.86
C ASN A 243 13.67 11.61 6.29
N CYS A 244 12.57 10.91 6.64
CA CYS A 244 12.30 9.57 6.16
C CYS A 244 11.53 9.61 4.84
N LEU A 245 12.00 8.92 3.80
CA LEU A 245 11.27 8.78 2.53
C LEU A 245 9.98 7.96 2.70
N ALA A 246 10.04 6.87 3.49
CA ALA A 246 8.92 5.99 3.80
C ALA A 246 8.38 6.35 5.20
N ASP A 247 7.83 7.56 5.35
CA ASP A 247 7.32 8.07 6.61
C ASP A 247 6.27 7.16 7.24
N ASP A 248 5.40 6.59 6.45
CA ASP A 248 4.33 5.66 6.82
C ASP A 248 4.88 4.34 7.39
N TYR A 249 5.84 3.73 6.70
CA TYR A 249 6.50 2.52 7.17
C TYR A 249 7.27 2.77 8.48
N TRP A 250 8.05 3.84 8.54
CA TRP A 250 8.86 4.16 9.71
C TRP A 250 8.03 4.57 10.91
N LEU A 251 6.90 5.29 10.73
CA LEU A 251 5.95 5.56 11.80
C LEU A 251 5.49 4.23 12.45
N ALA A 252 5.02 3.30 11.61
CA ALA A 252 4.56 2.01 12.10
C ALA A 252 5.69 1.17 12.71
N GLU A 253 6.93 1.25 12.21
CA GLU A 253 8.10 0.56 12.78
C GLU A 253 8.48 1.13 14.15
N HIS A 254 8.49 2.46 14.32
CA HIS A 254 8.72 3.09 15.63
C HIS A 254 7.66 2.68 16.65
N VAL A 255 6.39 2.61 16.23
CA VAL A 255 5.32 2.12 17.11
C VAL A 255 5.54 0.66 17.50
N ARG A 256 5.97 -0.20 16.57
CA ARG A 256 6.32 -1.61 16.88
C ARG A 256 7.53 -1.71 17.82
N ALA A 257 8.51 -0.82 17.70
CA ALA A 257 9.66 -0.77 18.60
C ALA A 257 9.28 -0.45 20.05
N LEU A 258 8.10 0.14 20.29
CA LEU A 258 7.52 0.31 21.62
C LEU A 258 6.85 -0.98 22.17
N GLY A 259 6.90 -2.11 21.45
CA GLY A 259 6.21 -3.35 21.78
C GLY A 259 4.71 -3.34 21.44
N LEU A 260 4.23 -2.33 20.71
CA LEU A 260 2.83 -2.20 20.31
C LEU A 260 2.57 -2.87 18.95
N GLN A 261 1.32 -3.28 18.74
CA GLN A 261 0.91 -4.00 17.55
C GLN A 261 0.45 -3.05 16.41
N THR A 262 0.73 -3.45 15.17
CA THR A 262 0.10 -2.88 13.98
C THR A 262 -1.10 -3.72 13.58
N VAL A 263 -2.25 -3.08 13.40
CA VAL A 263 -3.48 -3.71 12.92
C VAL A 263 -3.75 -3.30 11.47
N LEU A 264 -3.92 -4.28 10.58
CA LEU A 264 -4.47 -4.06 9.26
C LEU A 264 -5.99 -4.03 9.37
N SER A 265 -6.58 -2.87 9.12
CA SER A 265 -8.04 -2.68 9.20
C SER A 265 -8.80 -3.60 8.23
N ARG A 266 -10.02 -3.93 8.59
CA ARG A 266 -10.94 -4.68 7.70
C ARG A 266 -11.49 -3.81 6.58
N VAL A 267 -11.57 -2.49 6.78
CA VAL A 267 -11.99 -1.56 5.72
C VAL A 267 -10.83 -1.32 4.77
N MET A 268 -11.18 -1.22 3.49
CA MET A 268 -10.29 -0.78 2.43
C MET A 268 -10.70 0.61 1.99
N VAL A 269 -9.72 1.47 1.75
CA VAL A 269 -9.95 2.81 1.22
C VAL A 269 -9.71 2.83 -0.29
N ALA A 270 -10.23 3.83 -1.00
CA ALA A 270 -9.95 4.01 -2.42
C ALA A 270 -8.86 5.05 -2.61
N THR A 271 -7.96 4.83 -3.58
CA THR A 271 -6.95 5.79 -4.03
C THR A 271 -7.11 6.06 -5.52
N ASP A 272 -6.90 7.30 -5.93
CA ASP A 272 -6.90 7.67 -7.34
C ASP A 272 -5.52 7.49 -7.96
N VAL A 273 -5.48 6.87 -9.13
CA VAL A 273 -4.28 6.80 -9.98
C VAL A 273 -4.49 7.76 -11.13
N ILE A 274 -3.68 8.80 -11.18
CA ILE A 274 -3.88 9.96 -12.06
C ILE A 274 -2.71 10.21 -13.04
N GLU A 275 -1.66 9.39 -13.03
CA GLU A 275 -0.48 9.58 -13.86
C GLU A 275 -0.82 9.50 -15.37
N PRO A 276 -0.79 10.63 -16.10
CA PRO A 276 -1.33 10.68 -17.46
C PRO A 276 -0.40 10.06 -18.51
N THR A 277 0.87 9.85 -18.18
CA THR A 277 1.90 9.35 -19.10
C THR A 277 2.62 8.13 -18.55
N PHE A 278 3.22 7.33 -19.47
CA PHE A 278 4.11 6.24 -19.10
C PHE A 278 5.25 6.70 -18.18
N HIS A 279 5.87 7.84 -18.48
CA HIS A 279 7.01 8.35 -17.71
C HIS A 279 6.60 8.67 -16.25
N ALA A 280 5.48 9.34 -16.05
CA ALA A 280 4.97 9.66 -14.71
C ALA A 280 4.66 8.39 -13.90
N LEU A 281 3.98 7.41 -14.54
CA LEU A 281 3.68 6.12 -13.94
C LEU A 281 4.96 5.35 -13.58
N TRP A 282 5.93 5.30 -14.52
CA TRP A 282 7.22 4.65 -14.31
C TRP A 282 7.99 5.24 -13.12
N GLN A 283 8.04 6.57 -13.03
CA GLN A 283 8.70 7.27 -11.92
C GLN A 283 8.05 6.95 -10.56
N ARG A 284 6.71 6.98 -10.48
CA ARG A 284 5.97 6.67 -9.26
C ARG A 284 6.24 5.24 -8.78
N GLU A 285 6.07 4.26 -9.66
CA GLU A 285 6.16 2.86 -9.29
C GLU A 285 7.61 2.42 -9.04
N THR A 286 8.58 2.94 -9.81
CA THR A 286 10.01 2.71 -9.53
C THR A 286 10.41 3.33 -8.19
N ARG A 287 9.85 4.49 -7.81
CA ARG A 287 10.03 5.07 -6.48
C ARG A 287 9.52 4.12 -5.38
N TRP A 288 8.34 3.55 -5.54
CA TRP A 288 7.79 2.59 -4.58
C TRP A 288 8.67 1.33 -4.46
N LEU A 289 9.11 0.77 -5.57
CA LEU A 289 9.99 -0.42 -5.57
C LEU A 289 11.35 -0.13 -4.91
N ARG A 290 11.94 1.04 -5.15
CA ARG A 290 13.17 1.49 -4.46
C ARG A 290 12.93 1.69 -2.96
N THR A 291 11.78 2.21 -2.57
CA THR A 291 11.39 2.34 -1.16
C THR A 291 11.25 0.95 -0.51
N ILE A 292 10.58 -0.01 -1.16
CA ILE A 292 10.50 -1.39 -0.68
C ILE A 292 11.91 -1.99 -0.52
N ARG A 293 12.79 -1.80 -1.49
CA ARG A 293 14.19 -2.26 -1.40
C ARG A 293 14.90 -1.67 -0.19
N SER A 294 14.70 -0.40 0.12
CA SER A 294 15.40 0.26 1.23
C SER A 294 14.96 -0.22 2.60
N VAL A 295 13.68 -0.60 2.75
CA VAL A 295 13.11 -1.05 4.03
C VAL A 295 13.11 -2.57 4.18
N ASN A 296 13.11 -3.31 3.08
CA ASN A 296 13.10 -4.78 3.05
C ASN A 296 13.89 -5.32 1.83
N PRO A 297 15.24 -5.27 1.85
CA PRO A 297 16.06 -5.66 0.70
C PRO A 297 15.91 -7.15 0.33
N LEU A 298 15.77 -8.03 1.32
CA LEU A 298 15.57 -9.46 1.08
C LEU A 298 14.20 -9.73 0.45
N GLY A 299 13.13 -9.13 1.00
CA GLY A 299 11.80 -9.23 0.40
C GLY A 299 11.77 -8.69 -1.01
N PHE A 300 12.44 -7.55 -1.27
CA PHE A 300 12.58 -6.99 -2.62
C PHE A 300 13.27 -7.96 -3.58
N ALA A 301 14.35 -8.63 -3.15
CA ALA A 301 15.08 -9.56 -4.01
C ALA A 301 14.19 -10.70 -4.51
N PHE A 302 13.23 -11.18 -3.71
CA PHE A 302 12.31 -12.27 -4.08
C PHE A 302 11.01 -11.82 -4.74
N LEU A 303 10.78 -10.52 -4.93
CA LEU A 303 9.56 -10.03 -5.58
C LEU A 303 9.36 -10.59 -7.00
N PHE A 304 10.42 -10.94 -7.72
CA PHE A 304 10.32 -11.47 -9.08
C PHE A 304 9.44 -12.72 -9.20
N ILE A 305 9.32 -13.52 -8.13
CA ILE A 305 8.43 -14.69 -8.08
C ILE A 305 6.95 -14.26 -8.14
N THR A 306 6.64 -13.04 -7.72
CA THR A 306 5.28 -12.53 -7.65
C THR A 306 4.77 -11.90 -8.95
N PHE A 307 5.52 -12.01 -10.05
CA PHE A 307 5.16 -11.48 -11.37
C PHE A 307 4.70 -12.61 -12.30
N PRO A 308 3.39 -12.95 -12.35
CA PRO A 308 2.94 -14.20 -12.97
C PRO A 308 3.23 -14.33 -14.47
N THR A 309 2.98 -13.27 -15.26
CA THR A 309 3.08 -13.37 -16.73
C THR A 309 4.47 -13.78 -17.23
N PRO A 310 5.61 -13.20 -16.79
CA PRO A 310 6.94 -13.69 -17.17
C PRO A 310 7.16 -15.17 -16.88
N TRP A 311 6.67 -15.65 -15.73
CA TRP A 311 6.79 -17.06 -15.36
C TRP A 311 5.87 -17.98 -16.14
N LEU A 312 4.66 -17.54 -16.50
CA LEU A 312 3.75 -18.27 -17.37
C LEU A 312 4.35 -18.46 -18.78
N LEU A 313 4.98 -17.42 -19.32
CA LEU A 313 5.68 -17.49 -20.60
C LEU A 313 6.90 -18.44 -20.52
N THR A 314 7.68 -18.37 -19.45
CA THR A 314 8.80 -19.27 -19.18
C THR A 314 8.32 -20.72 -19.07
N GLY A 315 7.24 -20.96 -18.33
CA GLY A 315 6.64 -22.28 -18.17
C GLY A 315 6.12 -22.87 -19.48
N ALA A 316 5.47 -22.05 -20.31
CA ALA A 316 5.02 -22.45 -21.63
C ALA A 316 6.19 -22.82 -22.57
N TRP A 317 7.26 -21.99 -22.54
CA TRP A 317 8.48 -22.27 -23.30
C TRP A 317 9.18 -23.56 -22.86
N LEU A 318 9.32 -23.76 -21.54
CA LEU A 318 9.89 -24.99 -20.98
C LEU A 318 9.06 -26.22 -21.35
N THR A 319 7.73 -26.13 -21.26
CA THR A 319 6.82 -27.20 -21.65
C THR A 319 7.02 -27.61 -23.11
N ALA A 320 7.09 -26.62 -24.01
CA ALA A 320 7.32 -26.90 -25.45
C ALA A 320 8.69 -27.55 -25.69
N GLY A 321 9.74 -27.07 -25.03
CA GLY A 321 11.09 -27.63 -25.14
C GLY A 321 11.20 -29.06 -24.60
N LEU A 322 10.61 -29.32 -23.43
CA LEU A 322 10.58 -30.64 -22.83
C LEU A 322 9.75 -31.63 -23.66
N ALA A 323 8.61 -31.21 -24.21
CA ALA A 323 7.78 -32.04 -25.07
C ALA A 323 8.49 -32.38 -26.38
N ALA A 324 9.22 -31.44 -26.98
CA ALA A 324 9.99 -31.67 -28.22
C ALA A 324 11.18 -32.59 -28.02
N SER A 325 11.74 -32.68 -26.80
CA SER A 325 12.88 -33.54 -26.43
C SER A 325 12.46 -34.80 -25.69
N ALA A 326 11.16 -35.10 -25.61
CA ALA A 326 10.65 -36.26 -24.86
C ALA A 326 11.00 -37.59 -25.56
N SER A 327 12.20 -38.05 -25.28
CA SER A 327 12.69 -39.38 -25.70
C SER A 327 12.46 -40.49 -24.67
N ASP A 328 12.12 -40.10 -23.44
CA ASP A 328 11.90 -41.03 -22.32
C ASP A 328 10.76 -40.56 -21.40
N ALA A 329 10.34 -41.45 -20.50
CA ALA A 329 9.24 -41.18 -19.56
C ALA A 329 9.52 -40.00 -18.62
N LEU A 330 10.77 -39.74 -18.26
CA LEU A 330 11.14 -38.64 -17.35
C LEU A 330 10.89 -37.27 -18.01
N HIS A 331 11.31 -37.08 -19.26
CA HIS A 331 11.06 -35.85 -20.00
C HIS A 331 9.57 -35.65 -20.26
N ALA A 332 8.83 -36.72 -20.58
CA ALA A 332 7.37 -36.62 -20.72
C ALA A 332 6.66 -36.24 -19.42
N CYS A 333 7.06 -36.83 -18.28
CA CYS A 333 6.55 -36.42 -16.96
C CYS A 333 6.91 -34.98 -16.61
N ALA A 334 8.12 -34.52 -16.90
CA ALA A 334 8.54 -33.14 -16.67
C ALA A 334 7.74 -32.15 -17.54
N ALA A 335 7.50 -32.47 -18.80
CA ALA A 335 6.66 -31.67 -19.71
C ALA A 335 5.22 -31.56 -19.20
N LEU A 336 4.62 -32.67 -18.76
CA LEU A 336 3.26 -32.69 -18.21
C LEU A 336 3.16 -31.89 -16.91
N THR A 337 4.14 -32.01 -16.01
CA THR A 337 4.21 -31.25 -14.76
C THR A 337 4.33 -29.76 -15.05
N SER A 338 5.20 -29.35 -15.99
CA SER A 338 5.36 -27.97 -16.42
C SER A 338 4.06 -27.41 -17.04
N ALA A 339 3.41 -28.19 -17.91
CA ALA A 339 2.14 -27.80 -18.53
C ALA A 339 1.04 -27.59 -17.49
N THR A 340 0.90 -28.54 -16.54
CA THR A 340 -0.10 -28.48 -15.46
C THR A 340 0.16 -27.28 -14.56
N GLY A 341 1.41 -27.06 -14.14
CA GLY A 341 1.80 -25.90 -13.33
C GLY A 341 1.51 -24.57 -14.02
N THR A 342 1.84 -24.45 -15.30
CA THR A 342 1.57 -23.27 -16.12
C THR A 342 0.07 -23.01 -16.29
N ALA A 343 -0.72 -24.05 -16.59
CA ALA A 343 -2.18 -23.95 -16.69
C ALA A 343 -2.80 -23.52 -15.34
N THR A 344 -2.35 -24.10 -14.23
CA THR A 344 -2.80 -23.70 -12.88
C THR A 344 -2.47 -22.24 -12.58
N GLY A 345 -1.26 -21.81 -12.91
CA GLY A 345 -0.85 -20.41 -12.74
C GLY A 345 -1.68 -19.45 -13.59
N LEU A 346 -2.01 -19.80 -14.83
CA LEU A 346 -2.88 -19.02 -15.72
C LEU A 346 -4.29 -18.91 -15.13
N VAL A 347 -4.88 -20.01 -14.69
CA VAL A 347 -6.22 -20.00 -14.05
C VAL A 347 -6.20 -19.16 -12.79
N ALA A 348 -5.16 -19.27 -11.95
CA ALA A 348 -5.00 -18.46 -10.75
C ALA A 348 -4.88 -16.97 -11.08
N ARG A 349 -4.13 -16.61 -12.12
CA ARG A 349 -3.98 -15.21 -12.58
C ARG A 349 -5.30 -14.63 -13.09
N LEU A 350 -6.05 -15.40 -13.86
CA LEU A 350 -7.37 -15.00 -14.33
C LEU A 350 -8.38 -14.83 -13.18
N LEU A 351 -8.34 -15.75 -12.21
CA LEU A 351 -9.17 -15.66 -11.00
C LEU A 351 -8.80 -14.43 -10.16
N LEU A 352 -7.51 -14.12 -10.05
CA LEU A 352 -7.06 -12.89 -9.36
C LEU A 352 -7.60 -11.64 -10.06
N HIS A 353 -7.51 -11.57 -11.39
CA HIS A 353 -8.07 -10.47 -12.17
C HIS A 353 -9.59 -10.36 -11.98
N LEU A 354 -10.31 -11.47 -12.02
CA LEU A 354 -11.76 -11.52 -11.75
C LEU A 354 -12.10 -10.99 -10.33
N ARG A 355 -11.31 -11.36 -9.32
CA ARG A 355 -11.52 -10.89 -7.95
C ARG A 355 -11.14 -9.44 -7.73
N ALA A 356 -10.16 -8.93 -8.48
CA ALA A 356 -9.72 -7.53 -8.41
C ALA A 356 -10.68 -6.58 -9.13
N THR A 357 -11.44 -7.07 -10.11
CA THR A 357 -12.36 -6.25 -10.91
C THR A 357 -13.75 -6.11 -10.28
N ARG A 358 -14.35 -4.94 -10.46
CA ARG A 358 -15.65 -4.60 -9.85
C ARG A 358 -16.86 -5.04 -10.70
N HIS A 359 -16.70 -4.94 -12.01
CA HIS A 359 -17.76 -5.16 -12.99
C HIS A 359 -17.25 -5.99 -14.16
N GLU A 360 -18.14 -6.75 -14.77
CA GLU A 360 -17.83 -7.55 -15.97
C GLU A 360 -17.20 -6.71 -17.10
N ARG A 361 -17.73 -5.51 -17.36
CA ARG A 361 -17.15 -4.58 -18.36
C ARG A 361 -15.71 -4.19 -18.05
N THR A 362 -15.38 -4.00 -16.78
CA THR A 362 -14.01 -3.69 -16.33
C THR A 362 -13.10 -4.90 -16.50
N PHE A 363 -13.59 -6.10 -16.22
CA PHE A 363 -12.85 -7.34 -16.44
C PHE A 363 -12.38 -7.47 -17.89
N TRP A 364 -13.31 -7.46 -18.85
CA TRP A 364 -12.96 -7.63 -20.24
C TRP A 364 -12.15 -6.48 -20.82
N ARG A 365 -12.42 -5.25 -20.37
CA ARG A 365 -11.69 -4.05 -20.79
C ARG A 365 -10.22 -4.08 -20.38
N ASP A 366 -9.93 -4.54 -19.15
CA ASP A 366 -8.61 -4.43 -18.55
C ASP A 366 -7.81 -5.74 -18.62
N LEU A 367 -8.45 -6.86 -18.95
CA LEU A 367 -7.79 -8.17 -19.16
C LEU A 367 -6.61 -8.12 -20.14
N PRO A 368 -6.67 -7.45 -21.30
CA PRO A 368 -5.51 -7.33 -22.21
C PRO A 368 -4.34 -6.54 -21.63
N LEU A 369 -4.58 -5.72 -20.60
CA LEU A 369 -3.54 -4.93 -19.92
C LEU A 369 -2.75 -5.75 -18.90
N VAL A 370 -3.28 -6.89 -18.47
CA VAL A 370 -2.68 -7.74 -17.43
C VAL A 370 -1.27 -8.21 -17.81
N PRO A 371 -1.02 -8.79 -19.01
CA PRO A 371 0.33 -9.17 -19.42
C PRO A 371 1.29 -7.98 -19.52
N LEU A 372 0.80 -6.85 -20.04
CA LEU A 372 1.57 -5.61 -20.10
C LEU A 372 1.97 -5.17 -18.67
N ARG A 373 1.02 -5.19 -17.74
CA ARG A 373 1.26 -4.75 -16.35
C ARG A 373 2.29 -5.61 -15.64
N ASP A 374 2.14 -6.94 -15.72
CA ASP A 374 3.07 -7.87 -15.08
C ASP A 374 4.49 -7.74 -15.66
N THR A 375 4.60 -7.54 -17.00
CA THR A 375 5.89 -7.33 -17.68
C THR A 375 6.52 -6.00 -17.25
N LEU A 376 5.73 -4.92 -17.22
CA LEU A 376 6.22 -3.61 -16.75
C LEU A 376 6.71 -3.69 -15.30
N LEU A 377 6.01 -4.41 -14.44
CA LEU A 377 6.41 -4.59 -13.06
C LEU A 377 7.76 -5.33 -12.93
N ALA A 378 7.99 -6.36 -13.74
CA ALA A 378 9.28 -7.05 -13.79
C ALA A 378 10.42 -6.11 -14.26
N LEU A 379 10.17 -5.29 -15.28
CA LEU A 379 11.15 -4.30 -15.75
C LEU A 379 11.42 -3.20 -14.72
N GLN A 380 10.38 -2.74 -14.04
CA GLN A 380 10.50 -1.76 -12.96
C GLN A 380 11.21 -2.32 -11.74
N TRP A 381 11.01 -3.60 -11.42
CA TRP A 381 11.76 -4.28 -10.37
C TRP A 381 13.26 -4.31 -10.70
N LEU A 382 13.63 -4.68 -11.94
CA LEU A 382 15.02 -4.61 -12.40
C LEU A 382 15.57 -3.17 -12.30
N ALA A 383 14.84 -2.17 -12.77
CA ALA A 383 15.23 -0.77 -12.66
C ALA A 383 15.29 -0.30 -11.18
N GLY A 384 14.41 -0.81 -10.34
CA GLY A 384 14.36 -0.57 -8.90
C GLY A 384 15.54 -1.16 -8.14
N ALA A 385 16.17 -2.23 -8.66
CA ALA A 385 17.37 -2.83 -8.09
C ALA A 385 18.58 -1.88 -8.12
N PHE A 386 18.56 -0.91 -9.03
CA PHE A 386 19.63 0.05 -9.22
C PHE A 386 19.19 1.46 -8.82
N GLY A 387 20.19 2.32 -8.55
CA GLY A 387 19.99 3.72 -8.18
C GLY A 387 19.79 3.94 -6.68
N SER A 388 20.27 5.09 -6.22
CA SER A 388 20.29 5.51 -4.81
C SER A 388 19.39 6.72 -4.53
N HIS A 389 18.65 7.21 -5.55
CA HIS A 389 17.81 8.39 -5.44
C HIS A 389 16.46 8.13 -6.11
N VAL A 390 15.45 8.86 -5.66
CA VAL A 390 14.12 8.96 -6.26
C VAL A 390 13.77 10.41 -6.53
N VAL A 391 12.92 10.66 -7.51
CA VAL A 391 12.33 11.98 -7.74
C VAL A 391 10.96 11.98 -7.07
N TRP A 392 10.74 12.90 -6.15
CA TRP A 392 9.46 13.07 -5.47
C TRP A 392 9.09 14.55 -5.42
N ARG A 393 7.95 14.90 -6.01
CA ARG A 393 7.47 16.31 -6.13
C ARG A 393 8.54 17.27 -6.68
N GLY A 394 9.27 16.82 -7.72
CA GLY A 394 10.34 17.60 -8.35
C GLY A 394 11.68 17.62 -7.61
N ALA A 395 11.73 17.16 -6.36
CA ALA A 395 12.97 17.07 -5.59
C ALA A 395 13.64 15.70 -5.72
N ARG A 396 14.98 15.69 -5.80
CA ARG A 396 15.78 14.46 -5.80
C ARG A 396 16.07 14.07 -4.35
N VAL A 397 15.48 12.94 -3.90
CA VAL A 397 15.59 12.45 -2.52
C VAL A 397 16.40 11.16 -2.50
N PRO A 398 17.40 10.98 -1.59
CA PRO A 398 18.14 9.74 -1.46
C PRO A 398 17.24 8.63 -0.90
N VAL A 399 17.37 7.42 -1.44
CA VAL A 399 16.58 6.23 -1.01
C VAL A 399 17.05 5.72 0.36
N GLY A 400 18.32 5.92 0.70
CA GLY A 400 18.95 5.47 1.97
C GLY A 400 19.04 6.55 3.05
N GLY A 401 18.19 7.58 2.99
CA GLY A 401 18.17 8.67 3.98
C GLY A 401 17.76 8.15 5.36
N SER A 402 18.71 8.17 6.27
CA SER A 402 18.65 8.04 7.73
C SER A 402 17.64 6.99 8.27
N THR A 403 18.16 5.82 8.60
CA THR A 403 17.59 5.04 9.71
C THR A 403 17.41 6.00 10.89
N PRO A 404 16.21 6.19 11.43
CA PRO A 404 16.00 7.12 12.54
C PRO A 404 16.95 6.81 13.70
N THR A 405 17.54 7.83 14.27
CA THR A 405 18.55 7.73 15.34
C THR A 405 18.08 6.89 16.55
N ALA A 406 16.78 6.79 16.77
CA ALA A 406 16.17 5.98 17.84
C ALA A 406 16.30 4.45 17.59
N ALA A 407 16.16 3.97 16.35
CA ALA A 407 16.34 2.55 16.04
C ALA A 407 17.81 2.11 16.19
N ARG A 408 18.75 3.01 15.96
CA ARG A 408 20.19 2.75 16.18
C ARG A 408 20.56 2.64 17.65
N LYS A 409 19.92 3.42 18.55
CA LYS A 409 20.15 3.32 20.00
C LYS A 409 19.55 2.05 20.60
N GLY A 410 18.39 1.59 20.12
CA GLY A 410 17.79 0.33 20.56
C GLY A 410 18.59 -0.91 20.14
N ALA A 411 19.16 -0.90 18.94
CA ALA A 411 20.02 -2.00 18.46
C ALA A 411 21.37 -2.06 19.18
N LEU A 412 21.95 -0.90 19.55
CA LEU A 412 23.18 -0.83 20.34
C LEU A 412 22.96 -1.30 21.78
N ASN A 413 21.84 -0.93 22.42
CA ASN A 413 21.54 -1.40 23.78
C ASN A 413 21.24 -2.90 23.87
N VAL A 414 20.75 -3.53 22.80
CA VAL A 414 20.54 -5.00 22.77
C VAL A 414 21.86 -5.75 22.59
N MET A 415 22.83 -5.19 21.88
CA MET A 415 24.20 -5.75 21.79
C MET A 415 24.99 -5.62 23.09
N ASP A 416 24.90 -4.46 23.76
CA ASP A 416 25.58 -4.25 25.05
C ASP A 416 25.04 -5.15 26.19
N VAL A 417 23.75 -5.52 26.15
CA VAL A 417 23.16 -6.45 27.12
C VAL A 417 23.55 -7.90 26.88
N MET A 418 23.88 -8.27 25.65
CA MET A 418 24.37 -9.63 25.35
C MET A 418 25.87 -9.81 25.68
N GLU A 419 26.68 -8.76 25.61
CA GLU A 419 28.11 -8.86 25.99
C GLU A 419 28.36 -8.86 27.52
N THR A 420 27.39 -8.40 28.32
CA THR A 420 27.53 -8.38 29.79
C THR A 420 26.99 -9.62 30.49
N SER A 421 26.39 -10.60 29.76
CA SER A 421 25.85 -11.84 30.35
C SER A 421 26.78 -13.05 30.24
N ASP A 422 27.93 -12.94 29.56
CA ASP A 422 28.92 -14.04 29.41
C ASP A 422 30.18 -13.86 30.29
N GLY A 423 30.09 -13.06 31.33
CA GLY A 423 31.20 -12.81 32.28
C GLY A 423 30.75 -12.85 33.74
N GLY A 424 30.33 -14.05 34.19
CA GLY A 424 30.00 -14.28 35.60
C GLY A 424 29.83 -15.75 35.93
#